data_bc8d6f7b36a420d344ad8da773ce7fb8
#
_entry.id   bc8d6f7b36a420d344ad8da773ce7fb8
#
_cell.length_a   1.000
_cell.length_b   1.000
_cell.length_c   1.000
_cell.angle_alpha   90.00
_cell.angle_beta   90.00
_cell.angle_gamma   90.00
#
_symmetry.space_group_name_H-M   'P 1'
#
loop_
_entity.id
_entity.type
_entity.pdbx_description
1 polymer ?
#
loop_
_entity_poly.entity_id
_entity_poly.type
_entity_poly.pdbx_seq_one_letter_code
_entity_poly.pdbx_strand_id
1 'polypeptide(L)'
;LVLDYLVSGKITAGTAPTNTGSKSIEVWAVGSWDGTNWPSVFDGTDSDETVTSADIKASVCRFVAAMACDTTADRSYFFGPVSLAAVFGGTLPPKFVFFVTHNLRTTTPTGVALNSTAGNHQIRIQPVFQTIN
;
A
#
# COMPACT_ATOMS: atom_id res chain seq x y z
N LEU A 1 -23.63 -5.01 9.64
CA LEU A 1 -23.06 -5.20 8.31
C LEU A 1 -22.00 -4.13 8.05
N VAL A 2 -20.81 -4.54 7.68
CA VAL A 2 -19.76 -3.64 7.23
C VAL A 2 -20.03 -3.30 5.75
N LEU A 3 -20.17 -2.00 5.46
CA LEU A 3 -20.39 -1.51 4.10
C LEU A 3 -19.08 -1.15 3.41
N ASP A 4 -18.11 -0.66 4.17
CA ASP A 4 -16.84 -0.17 3.66
C ASP A 4 -15.77 -0.19 4.76
N TYR A 5 -14.53 -0.01 4.36
CA TYR A 5 -13.43 0.38 5.23
C TYR A 5 -12.81 1.67 4.74
N LEU A 6 -12.60 2.61 5.65
CA LEU A 6 -11.75 3.78 5.39
C LEU A 6 -10.31 3.41 5.71
N VAL A 7 -9.43 3.58 4.74
CA VAL A 7 -8.01 3.25 4.84
C VAL A 7 -7.21 4.52 4.97
N SER A 8 -6.35 4.57 5.96
CA SER A 8 -5.39 5.65 6.14
C SER A 8 -4.09 5.09 6.72
N GLY A 9 -3.03 5.86 6.66
CA GLY A 9 -1.79 5.42 7.27
C GLY A 9 -0.62 6.34 7.04
N LYS A 10 0.54 5.84 7.41
CA LYS A 10 1.83 6.45 7.14
C LYS A 10 2.85 5.42 6.70
N ILE A 11 3.72 5.82 5.80
CA ILE A 11 4.92 5.07 5.42
C ILE A 11 6.11 5.99 5.64
N THR A 12 7.15 5.48 6.25
CA THR A 12 8.33 6.27 6.61
C THR A 12 9.49 5.89 5.69
N ALA A 13 10.11 6.90 5.08
CA ALA A 13 11.34 6.73 4.32
C ALA A 13 12.47 6.23 5.23
N GLY A 14 13.43 5.53 4.65
CA GLY A 14 14.62 5.09 5.34
C GLY A 14 15.73 6.14 5.36
N THR A 15 16.94 5.68 5.61
CA THR A 15 18.12 6.55 5.76
C THR A 15 18.71 7.01 4.42
N ALA A 16 18.32 6.41 3.30
CA ALA A 16 18.91 6.68 1.99
C ALA A 16 17.89 6.81 0.85
N PRO A 17 16.96 7.78 0.90
CA PRO A 17 16.06 8.08 -0.22
C PRO A 17 16.81 8.92 -1.28
N THR A 18 17.68 8.30 -2.07
CA THR A 18 18.66 8.97 -2.92
C THR A 18 18.21 9.22 -4.34
N ASN A 19 17.02 8.85 -4.74
CA ASN A 19 16.51 9.15 -6.07
C ASN A 19 16.44 10.67 -6.29
N THR A 20 17.06 11.19 -7.33
CA THR A 20 17.06 12.62 -7.67
C THR A 20 15.91 13.04 -8.57
N GLY A 21 15.21 12.07 -9.19
CA GLY A 21 14.00 12.33 -9.97
C GLY A 21 12.73 12.43 -9.14
N SER A 22 11.60 12.28 -9.79
CA SER A 22 10.30 12.19 -9.09
C SER A 22 10.28 10.98 -8.17
N LYS A 23 10.00 11.22 -6.90
CA LYS A 23 9.97 10.20 -5.84
C LYS A 23 8.57 10.03 -5.31
N SER A 24 8.15 8.79 -5.18
CA SER A 24 6.85 8.49 -4.60
C SER A 24 6.88 7.18 -3.81
N ILE A 25 5.97 7.10 -2.87
CA ILE A 25 5.54 5.86 -2.23
C ILE A 25 4.12 5.62 -2.69
N GLU A 26 3.83 4.42 -3.16
CA GLU A 26 2.51 4.03 -3.63
C GLU A 26 1.94 2.94 -2.73
N VAL A 27 0.68 3.06 -2.36
CA VAL A 27 -0.08 2.04 -1.65
C VAL A 27 -1.11 1.45 -2.59
N TRP A 28 -1.12 0.13 -2.67
CA TRP A 28 -2.01 -0.68 -3.51
C TRP A 28 -2.77 -1.66 -2.63
N ALA A 29 -3.96 -2.05 -3.06
CA ALA A 29 -4.75 -3.10 -2.44
C ALA A 29 -4.91 -4.28 -3.38
N VAL A 30 -4.87 -5.49 -2.85
CA VAL A 30 -5.10 -6.73 -3.60
C VAL A 30 -6.15 -7.53 -2.89
N GLY A 31 -7.16 -8.00 -3.63
CA GLY A 31 -8.29 -8.74 -3.09
C GLY A 31 -8.28 -10.20 -3.48
N SER A 32 -8.73 -11.07 -2.58
CA SER A 32 -9.16 -12.42 -2.87
C SER A 32 -10.69 -12.43 -2.91
N TRP A 33 -11.26 -12.67 -4.09
CA TRP A 33 -12.70 -12.56 -4.32
C TRP A 33 -13.49 -13.80 -3.89
N ASP A 34 -12.82 -14.93 -3.72
CA ASP A 34 -13.39 -16.16 -3.15
C ASP A 34 -12.94 -16.41 -1.71
N GLY A 35 -12.10 -15.53 -1.17
CA GLY A 35 -11.55 -15.64 0.17
C GLY A 35 -10.43 -16.70 0.33
N THR A 36 -10.01 -17.32 -0.75
CA THR A 36 -9.04 -18.44 -0.74
C THR A 36 -7.92 -18.21 -1.75
N ASN A 37 -8.27 -17.96 -3.01
CA ASN A 37 -7.30 -17.76 -4.08
C ASN A 37 -6.90 -16.30 -4.23
N TRP A 38 -5.62 -16.07 -4.46
CA TRP A 38 -5.03 -14.77 -4.64
C TRP A 38 -4.47 -14.60 -6.04
N PRO A 39 -4.52 -13.37 -6.60
CA PRO A 39 -3.96 -13.14 -7.92
C PRO A 39 -2.43 -13.05 -7.89
N SER A 40 -1.79 -13.50 -8.99
CA SER A 40 -0.34 -13.40 -9.21
C SER A 40 0.48 -14.03 -8.09
N VAL A 41 1.42 -13.28 -7.52
CA VAL A 41 2.36 -13.74 -6.48
C VAL A 41 1.79 -13.64 -5.07
N PHE A 42 0.64 -13.01 -4.89
CA PHE A 42 0.06 -12.79 -3.56
C PHE A 42 -0.54 -14.07 -2.99
N ASP A 43 -0.41 -14.25 -1.69
CA ASP A 43 -0.94 -15.40 -0.95
C ASP A 43 -1.67 -15.01 0.35
N GLY A 44 -1.76 -13.71 0.63
CA GLY A 44 -2.40 -13.16 1.83
C GLY A 44 -1.50 -13.13 3.05
N THR A 45 -0.23 -13.48 2.92
CA THR A 45 0.77 -13.39 4.01
C THR A 45 1.47 -12.02 4.00
N ASP A 46 2.09 -11.69 5.13
CA ASP A 46 2.94 -10.50 5.28
C ASP A 46 4.37 -10.89 4.88
N SER A 47 4.69 -10.69 3.61
CA SER A 47 5.97 -11.04 3.01
C SER A 47 6.36 -10.07 1.91
N ASP A 48 7.63 -10.05 1.56
CA ASP A 48 8.12 -9.33 0.39
C ASP A 48 7.70 -10.05 -0.88
N GLU A 49 6.95 -9.38 -1.73
CA GLU A 49 6.48 -9.92 -3.00
C GLU A 49 7.12 -9.19 -4.18
N THR A 50 7.45 -9.94 -5.23
CA THR A 50 7.97 -9.39 -6.47
C THR A 50 6.95 -9.47 -7.58
N VAL A 51 6.38 -8.33 -7.95
CA VAL A 51 5.53 -8.19 -9.13
C VAL A 51 6.42 -7.92 -10.33
N THR A 52 6.36 -8.76 -11.36
CA THR A 52 7.35 -8.82 -12.44
C THR A 52 7.32 -7.63 -13.39
N SER A 53 6.23 -6.88 -13.46
CA SER A 53 6.15 -5.67 -14.28
C SER A 53 5.09 -4.69 -13.75
N ALA A 54 5.21 -3.42 -14.17
CA ALA A 54 4.23 -2.39 -13.87
C ALA A 54 2.83 -2.74 -14.42
N ASP A 55 2.77 -3.38 -15.58
CA ASP A 55 1.51 -3.78 -16.21
C ASP A 55 0.80 -4.86 -15.40
N ILE A 56 1.55 -5.85 -14.87
CA ILE A 56 1.00 -6.87 -13.98
C ILE A 56 0.53 -6.22 -12.67
N LYS A 57 1.31 -5.31 -12.09
CA LYS A 57 0.91 -4.55 -10.91
C LYS A 57 -0.43 -3.83 -11.14
N ALA A 58 -0.55 -3.10 -12.24
CA ALA A 58 -1.78 -2.37 -12.57
C ALA A 58 -2.99 -3.28 -12.82
N SER A 59 -2.78 -4.53 -13.29
CA SER A 59 -3.87 -5.48 -13.55
C SER A 59 -4.38 -6.14 -12.27
N VAL A 60 -3.50 -6.54 -11.35
CA VAL A 60 -3.86 -7.34 -10.18
C VAL A 60 -4.03 -6.53 -8.91
N CYS A 61 -3.39 -5.37 -8.83
CA CYS A 61 -3.48 -4.46 -7.70
C CYS A 61 -4.44 -3.31 -8.02
N ARG A 62 -5.11 -2.80 -6.98
CA ARG A 62 -5.94 -1.60 -7.07
C ARG A 62 -5.24 -0.45 -6.37
N PHE A 63 -5.15 0.68 -7.04
CA PHE A 63 -4.48 1.87 -6.52
C PHE A 63 -5.25 2.45 -5.33
N VAL A 64 -4.55 2.70 -4.23
CA VAL A 64 -5.11 3.33 -3.02
C VAL A 64 -4.64 4.77 -2.91
N ALA A 65 -3.34 5.00 -2.89
CA ALA A 65 -2.76 6.33 -2.72
C ALA A 65 -1.33 6.40 -3.22
N ALA A 66 -0.89 7.59 -3.61
CA ALA A 66 0.51 7.91 -3.84
C ALA A 66 0.90 9.12 -3.01
N MET A 67 2.09 9.08 -2.43
CA MET A 67 2.66 10.16 -1.64
C MET A 67 3.94 10.65 -2.33
N ALA A 68 3.95 11.91 -2.75
CA ALA A 68 5.17 12.53 -3.27
C ALA A 68 6.20 12.66 -2.14
N CYS A 69 7.43 12.28 -2.43
CA CYS A 69 8.50 12.24 -1.45
C CYS A 69 9.65 13.17 -1.84
N ASP A 70 10.49 13.50 -0.88
CA ASP A 70 11.76 14.17 -1.06
C ASP A 70 12.94 13.27 -0.64
N THR A 71 14.13 13.82 -0.50
CA THR A 71 15.34 13.09 -0.09
C THR A 71 15.58 13.12 1.42
N THR A 72 14.62 13.58 2.23
CA THR A 72 14.78 13.65 3.66
C THR A 72 14.73 12.26 4.27
N ALA A 73 15.81 11.86 4.95
CA ALA A 73 15.89 10.60 5.66
C ALA A 73 14.85 10.53 6.78
N ASP A 74 14.34 9.33 7.03
CA ASP A 74 13.41 9.00 8.12
C ASP A 74 12.13 9.84 8.16
N ARG A 75 11.76 10.46 7.03
CA ARG A 75 10.53 11.25 6.93
C ARG A 75 9.31 10.36 6.75
N SER A 76 8.26 10.64 7.52
CA SER A 76 6.97 9.97 7.40
C SER A 76 6.05 10.69 6.41
N TYR A 77 5.41 9.91 5.55
CA TYR A 77 4.43 10.36 4.56
C TYR A 77 3.08 9.74 4.88
N PHE A 78 2.03 10.56 4.89
CA PHE A 78 0.69 10.17 5.31
C PHE A 78 -0.25 10.09 4.13
N PHE A 79 -1.23 9.20 4.19
CA PHE A 79 -2.29 9.07 3.19
C PHE A 79 -3.64 8.79 3.84
N GLY A 80 -4.70 9.04 3.08
CA GLY A 80 -6.09 8.75 3.46
C GLY A 80 -6.76 9.85 4.30
N PRO A 81 -8.00 9.60 4.74
CA PRO A 81 -8.73 8.34 4.52
C PRO A 81 -9.20 8.13 3.07
N VAL A 82 -9.21 6.89 2.62
CA VAL A 82 -9.67 6.46 1.30
C VAL A 82 -10.70 5.35 1.47
N SER A 83 -11.81 5.39 0.73
CA SER A 83 -12.81 4.32 0.70
C SER A 83 -12.24 3.08 0.01
N LEU A 84 -12.15 1.98 0.72
CA LEU A 84 -11.65 0.73 0.16
C LEU A 84 -12.67 0.09 -0.80
N ALA A 85 -13.96 0.21 -0.53
CA ALA A 85 -14.99 -0.24 -1.45
C ALA A 85 -14.88 0.49 -2.80
N ALA A 86 -14.63 1.81 -2.79
CA ALA A 86 -14.41 2.56 -4.03
C ALA A 86 -13.15 2.10 -4.77
N VAL A 87 -12.08 1.78 -4.06
CA VAL A 87 -10.83 1.22 -4.64
C VAL A 87 -11.11 -0.07 -5.39
N PHE A 88 -11.97 -0.93 -4.85
CA PHE A 88 -12.38 -2.20 -5.46
C PHE A 88 -13.59 -2.10 -6.41
N GLY A 89 -14.00 -0.91 -6.79
CA GLY A 89 -15.08 -0.71 -7.76
C GLY A 89 -16.50 -0.76 -7.18
N GLY A 90 -16.64 -0.58 -5.87
CA GLY A 90 -17.90 -0.47 -5.16
C GLY A 90 -18.26 -1.65 -4.25
N THR A 91 -17.49 -2.74 -4.28
CA THR A 91 -17.73 -3.92 -3.45
C THR A 91 -16.44 -4.41 -2.84
N LEU A 92 -16.46 -4.71 -1.54
CA LEU A 92 -15.31 -5.26 -0.84
C LEU A 92 -15.11 -6.74 -1.16
N PRO A 93 -13.88 -7.19 -1.46
CA PRO A 93 -13.57 -8.61 -1.50
C PRO A 93 -13.62 -9.22 -0.09
N PRO A 94 -13.88 -10.54 0.05
CA PRO A 94 -13.87 -11.22 1.34
C PRO A 94 -12.57 -11.09 2.13
N LYS A 95 -11.44 -11.05 1.42
CA LYS A 95 -10.12 -10.79 2.00
C LYS A 95 -9.33 -9.84 1.12
N PHE A 96 -8.47 -9.05 1.73
CA PHE A 96 -7.56 -8.14 1.03
C PHE A 96 -6.26 -7.95 1.79
N VAL A 97 -5.23 -7.59 1.07
CA VAL A 97 -3.92 -7.16 1.60
C VAL A 97 -3.51 -5.85 0.96
N PHE A 98 -2.59 -5.15 1.60
CA PHE A 98 -1.98 -3.95 1.03
C PHE A 98 -0.57 -4.27 0.53
N PHE A 99 -0.21 -3.64 -0.57
CA PHE A 99 1.10 -3.75 -1.19
C PHE A 99 1.68 -2.35 -1.36
N VAL A 100 2.86 -2.13 -0.80
CA VAL A 100 3.55 -0.84 -0.86
C VAL A 100 4.72 -0.94 -1.81
N THR A 101 4.80 0.00 -2.75
CA THR A 101 5.93 0.15 -3.67
C THR A 101 6.52 1.55 -3.55
N HIS A 102 7.79 1.70 -3.95
CA HIS A 102 8.46 2.98 -3.92
C HIS A 102 9.53 3.07 -5.00
N ASN A 103 9.92 4.29 -5.35
CA ASN A 103 11.06 4.60 -6.20
C ASN A 103 12.05 5.57 -5.53
N LEU A 104 12.23 5.46 -4.23
CA LEU A 104 13.07 6.37 -3.44
C LEU A 104 14.56 6.22 -3.71
N ARG A 105 15.00 5.13 -4.35
CA ARG A 105 16.39 4.86 -4.72
C ARG A 105 16.52 4.53 -6.20
N THR A 106 17.61 5.00 -6.81
CA THR A 106 17.97 4.69 -8.21
C THR A 106 19.04 3.61 -8.35
N THR A 107 19.86 3.42 -7.34
CA THR A 107 20.96 2.44 -7.30
C THR A 107 21.00 1.77 -5.93
N THR A 108 21.91 0.84 -5.74
CA THR A 108 22.10 0.10 -4.48
C THR A 108 23.14 0.80 -3.56
N PRO A 109 22.88 1.97 -3.00
CA PRO A 109 23.76 2.56 -2.01
C PRO A 109 23.64 1.82 -0.68
N THR A 110 24.56 2.06 0.22
CA THR A 110 24.43 1.66 1.62
C THR A 110 23.24 2.39 2.24
N GLY A 111 22.45 1.70 3.06
CA GLY A 111 21.24 2.22 3.69
C GLY A 111 19.94 1.68 3.09
N VAL A 112 18.84 2.00 3.71
CA VAL A 112 17.51 1.49 3.37
C VAL A 112 16.62 2.59 2.77
N ALA A 113 15.84 2.24 1.77
CA ALA A 113 14.91 3.17 1.11
C ALA A 113 13.65 3.42 1.95
N LEU A 114 13.10 2.37 2.54
CA LEU A 114 12.05 2.46 3.55
C LEU A 114 12.64 2.14 4.92
N ASN A 115 12.09 2.75 5.97
CA ASN A 115 12.57 2.53 7.32
C ASN A 115 12.38 1.06 7.72
N SER A 116 13.38 0.47 8.38
CA SER A 116 13.35 -0.95 8.76
C SER A 116 12.59 -1.23 10.06
N THR A 117 12.19 -0.19 10.81
CA THR A 117 11.45 -0.34 12.05
C THR A 117 9.96 -0.49 11.73
N ALA A 118 9.38 -1.65 12.01
CA ALA A 118 7.99 -1.98 11.69
C ALA A 118 6.97 -0.95 12.24
N GLY A 119 7.17 -0.44 13.45
CA GLY A 119 6.29 0.58 14.05
C GLY A 119 6.28 1.93 13.35
N ASN A 120 7.22 2.18 12.43
CA ASN A 120 7.26 3.41 11.64
C ASN A 120 6.36 3.36 10.39
N HIS A 121 5.81 2.19 10.07
CA HIS A 121 4.80 2.02 9.03
C HIS A 121 3.49 1.63 9.68
N GLN A 122 2.39 2.25 9.25
CA GLN A 122 1.06 1.91 9.75
C GLN A 122 0.05 2.05 8.62
N ILE A 123 -0.74 1.00 8.41
CA ILE A 123 -1.96 1.07 7.61
C ILE A 123 -3.10 0.72 8.55
N ARG A 124 -4.07 1.62 8.66
CA ARG A 124 -5.24 1.48 9.51
C ARG A 124 -6.48 1.36 8.66
N ILE A 125 -7.36 0.47 9.05
CA ILE A 125 -8.69 0.34 8.48
C ILE A 125 -9.73 0.67 9.54
N GLN A 126 -10.72 1.46 9.16
CA GLN A 126 -11.85 1.83 10.01
C GLN A 126 -13.13 1.35 9.32
N PRO A 127 -13.89 0.42 9.93
CA PRO A 127 -15.11 -0.08 9.33
C PRO A 127 -16.20 1.00 9.32
N VAL A 128 -16.99 1.01 8.25
CA VAL A 128 -18.19 1.81 8.09
C VAL A 128 -19.39 0.86 8.15
N PHE A 129 -20.25 1.05 9.12
CA PHE A 129 -21.40 0.19 9.35
C PHE A 129 -22.70 0.84 8.86
N GLN A 130 -23.62 0.01 8.42
CA GLN A 130 -25.00 0.43 8.29
C GLN A 130 -25.65 0.46 9.69
N THR A 131 -26.23 1.59 10.05
CA THR A 131 -27.09 1.70 11.23
C THR A 131 -28.53 1.39 10.83
N ILE A 132 -29.14 0.44 11.52
CA ILE A 132 -30.57 0.13 11.37
C ILE A 132 -31.27 0.75 12.58
N ASN A 133 -32.15 1.69 12.32
CA ASN A 133 -33.02 2.33 13.33
C ASN A 133 -34.37 1.63 13.37
#